data_2ee7f781319447473b1877bd7aacdce5
#
_entry.id   2ee7f781319447473b1877bd7aacdce5
#
_cell.length_a   1.000
_cell.length_b   1.000
_cell.length_c   1.000
_cell.angle_alpha   90.00
_cell.angle_beta   90.00
_cell.angle_gamma   90.00
#
_symmetry.space_group_name_H-M   'P 1'
#
loop_
_entity.id
_entity.type
_entity.pdbx_description
1 polymer ?
#
loop_
_entity_poly.entity_id
_entity_poly.type
_entity_poly.pdbx_seq_one_letter_code
_entity_poly.pdbx_strand_id
1 'polypeptide(L)' 'MENRKTHKINEFKLVDDHGKEYTVFEYQEGTEKPSLKWIKAGPGLFSLSDGTAVDQLDDNTFRIPMIDRVLHRQP' A
#
# COMPACT_ATOMS: atom_id res chain seq x y z
N MET A 1 -27.47 0.84 -0.97
CA MET A 1 -26.35 0.19 -1.64
C MET A 1 -25.05 0.64 -1.02
N GLU A 2 -24.21 -0.30 -0.64
CA GLU A 2 -22.93 0.05 -0.05
C GLU A 2 -21.93 0.39 -1.14
N ASN A 3 -21.19 1.49 -0.93
CA ASN A 3 -20.15 1.87 -1.85
C ASN A 3 -18.81 1.52 -1.25
N ARG A 4 -18.08 0.62 -1.89
CA ARG A 4 -16.72 0.34 -1.49
C ARG A 4 -15.81 1.39 -2.08
N LYS A 5 -14.96 1.92 -1.24
CA LYS A 5 -13.98 2.92 -1.65
C LYS A 5 -12.61 2.54 -1.12
N THR A 6 -11.60 2.96 -1.85
CA THR A 6 -10.22 2.78 -1.43
C THR A 6 -9.69 4.14 -1.00
N HIS A 7 -9.20 4.22 0.21
CA HIS A 7 -8.65 5.46 0.74
C HIS A 7 -7.15 5.31 0.98
N LYS A 8 -6.40 6.33 0.59
CA LYS A 8 -4.99 6.40 0.91
C LYS A 8 -4.86 6.73 2.38
N ILE A 9 -4.26 5.83 3.15
CA ILE A 9 -4.10 6.00 4.59
C ILE A 9 -2.67 6.26 5.01
N ASN A 10 -1.71 6.00 4.15
CA ASN A 10 -0.31 6.21 4.48
C ASN A 10 0.55 6.37 3.24
N GLU A 11 1.72 6.94 3.43
CA GLU A 11 2.71 7.10 2.37
C GLU A 11 4.08 6.99 3.02
N PHE A 12 4.95 6.18 2.44
CA PHE A 12 6.29 5.99 2.98
C PHE A 12 7.26 5.62 1.86
N LYS A 13 8.55 5.62 2.19
CA LYS A 13 9.59 5.30 1.22
C LYS A 13 10.27 4.00 1.57
N LEU A 14 10.56 3.22 0.55
CA LEU A 14 11.31 1.98 0.65
C LEU A 14 12.54 2.08 -0.24
N VAL A 15 13.52 1.24 0.01
CA VAL A 15 14.75 1.20 -0.81
C VAL A 15 14.98 -0.23 -1.29
N ASP A 16 15.58 -0.35 -2.47
CA ASP A 16 16.00 -1.65 -2.99
C ASP A 16 17.46 -1.93 -2.60
N ASP A 17 18.00 -3.05 -3.06
CA ASP A 17 19.37 -3.46 -2.74
C ASP A 17 20.43 -2.51 -3.31
N HIS A 18 20.04 -1.69 -4.26
CA HIS A 18 20.95 -0.71 -4.88
C HIS A 18 20.80 0.68 -4.27
N GLY A 19 19.96 0.81 -3.25
CA GLY A 19 19.73 2.10 -2.61
C GLY A 19 18.76 3.01 -3.32
N LYS A 20 18.06 2.52 -4.35
CA LYS A 20 17.06 3.32 -5.04
C LYS A 20 15.82 3.44 -4.19
N GLU A 21 15.32 4.67 -4.03
CA GLU A 21 14.11 4.93 -3.26
C GLU A 21 12.85 4.78 -4.11
N TYR A 22 11.81 4.24 -3.46
CA TYR A 22 10.50 4.10 -4.07
C TYR A 22 9.48 4.70 -3.11
N THR A 23 8.57 5.50 -3.62
CA THR A 23 7.46 6.03 -2.82
C THR A 23 6.31 5.04 -2.91
N VAL A 24 5.84 4.58 -1.74
CA VAL A 24 4.76 3.61 -1.65
C VAL A 24 3.57 4.24 -0.96
N PHE A 25 2.39 4.04 -1.55
CA PHE A 25 1.12 4.47 -0.97
C PHE A 25 0.42 3.26 -0.39
N GLU A 26 -0.09 3.40 0.80
CA GLU A 26 -0.91 2.38 1.43
C GLU A 26 -2.36 2.80 1.34
N TYR A 27 -3.20 1.89 0.85
CA TYR A 27 -4.63 2.11 0.71
C TYR A 27 -5.40 1.12 1.55
N GLN A 28 -6.54 1.54 2.02
CA GLN A 28 -7.43 0.68 2.78
C GLN A 28 -8.78 0.66 2.08
N GLU A 29 -9.29 -0.55 1.78
CA GLU A 29 -10.64 -0.69 1.29
C GLU A 29 -11.59 -0.63 2.46
N GLY A 30 -12.76 -0.07 2.24
CA GLY A 30 -13.79 -0.01 3.24
C GLY A 30 -15.12 0.39 2.67
N THR A 31 -16.10 0.47 3.55
CA THR A 31 -17.46 0.88 3.19
C THR A 31 -17.76 2.18 3.92
N GLU A 32 -18.17 3.19 3.15
CA GLU A 32 -18.57 4.45 3.73
C GLU A 32 -20.10 4.44 3.91
N LYS A 33 -20.56 4.70 5.11
CA LYS A 33 -21.99 4.78 5.42
C LYS A 33 -22.39 6.21 5.73
N PRO A 34 -23.61 6.60 5.37
CA PRO A 34 -24.05 7.96 5.59
C PRO A 34 -23.94 8.46 7.02
N SER A 35 -24.04 7.56 7.98
CA SER A 35 -24.05 7.96 9.37
C SER A 35 -22.65 8.11 9.96
N LEU A 36 -21.59 7.78 9.27
CA LEU A 36 -20.54 7.59 9.84
C LEU A 36 -19.24 7.42 9.62
N LYS A 37 -18.80 6.45 9.69
CA LYS A 37 -17.42 6.12 9.87
C LYS A 37 -16.94 5.29 8.72
N TRP A 38 -15.67 5.47 8.38
CA TRP A 38 -14.97 4.59 7.48
C TRP A 38 -14.86 3.22 8.13
N ILE A 39 -15.35 2.20 7.46
CA ILE A 39 -15.31 0.82 7.96
C ILE A 39 -14.33 0.02 7.11
N LYS A 40 -13.33 -0.51 7.76
CA LYS A 40 -12.31 -1.33 7.12
C LYS A 40 -12.94 -2.61 6.60
N ALA A 41 -12.72 -2.91 5.31
CA ALA A 41 -13.31 -4.08 4.67
C ALA A 41 -12.25 -4.86 3.88
N GLY A 42 -11.26 -5.38 4.54
CA GLY A 42 -10.26 -6.22 3.90
C GLY A 42 -8.84 -5.78 4.22
N PRO A 43 -7.84 -6.45 3.65
CA PRO A 43 -6.44 -6.13 3.90
C PRO A 43 -6.06 -4.81 3.24
N GLY A 44 -4.99 -4.21 3.73
CA GLY A 44 -4.42 -3.03 3.11
C GLY A 44 -3.84 -3.35 1.74
N LEU A 45 -3.82 -2.37 0.88
CA LEU A 45 -3.25 -2.48 -0.45
C LEU A 45 -2.08 -1.51 -0.57
N PHE A 46 -1.03 -1.92 -1.24
CA PHE A 46 0.14 -1.08 -1.44
C PHE A 46 0.39 -0.88 -2.93
N SER A 47 0.80 0.31 -3.31
CA SER A 47 1.21 0.58 -4.68
C SER A 47 2.30 1.64 -4.72
N LEU A 48 3.08 1.66 -5.80
CA LEU A 48 4.02 2.74 -6.04
C LEU A 48 3.27 3.97 -6.53
N SER A 49 3.95 5.10 -6.56
CA SER A 49 3.35 6.36 -7.01
C SER A 49 2.87 6.30 -8.46
N ASP A 50 3.37 5.37 -9.26
CA ASP A 50 2.93 5.18 -10.65
C ASP A 50 1.80 4.16 -10.78
N GLY A 51 1.31 3.62 -9.68
CA GLY A 51 0.22 2.64 -9.70
C GLY A 51 0.68 1.18 -9.72
N THR A 52 1.98 0.91 -9.75
CA THR A 52 2.49 -0.48 -9.76
C THR A 52 2.19 -1.15 -8.43
N ALA A 53 1.62 -2.36 -8.49
CA ALA A 53 1.27 -3.10 -7.28
C ALA A 53 2.50 -3.50 -6.46
N VAL A 54 2.36 -3.46 -5.15
CA VAL A 54 3.42 -3.86 -4.21
C VAL A 54 2.81 -4.83 -3.20
N ASP A 55 3.52 -5.92 -2.92
CA ASP A 55 3.09 -6.88 -1.91
C ASP A 55 3.93 -6.71 -0.65
N GLN A 56 3.31 -6.79 0.50
CA GLN A 56 4.01 -6.79 1.78
C GLN A 56 4.38 -8.23 2.14
N LEU A 57 5.66 -8.46 2.38
CA LEU A 57 6.15 -9.78 2.79
C LEU A 57 6.22 -9.89 4.31
N ASP A 58 6.67 -8.83 4.97
CA ASP A 58 6.67 -8.72 6.43
C ASP A 58 6.67 -7.22 6.81
N ASP A 59 6.82 -6.90 8.09
CA ASP A 59 6.74 -5.52 8.56
C ASP A 59 7.74 -4.58 7.91
N ASN A 60 8.86 -5.11 7.45
CA ASN A 60 9.95 -4.30 6.90
C ASN A 60 10.29 -4.61 5.45
N THR A 61 9.66 -5.61 4.87
CA THR A 61 10.03 -6.10 3.54
C THR A 61 8.83 -6.14 2.62
N PHE A 62 9.00 -5.60 1.43
CA PHE A 62 7.98 -5.54 0.41
C PHE A 62 8.54 -6.05 -0.92
N ARG A 63 7.67 -6.36 -1.85
CA ARG A 63 8.09 -6.86 -3.16
C ARG A 63 7.24 -6.25 -4.25
N ILE A 64 7.88 -5.90 -5.36
CA ILE A 64 7.18 -5.47 -6.57
C ILE A 64 7.13 -6.69 -7.49
N PRO A 65 5.99 -7.39 -7.57
CA PRO A 65 5.92 -8.63 -8.34
C PRO A 65 6.17 -8.46 -9.84
N MET A 66 5.80 -7.32 -10.39
CA MET A 66 5.98 -7.06 -11.82
C MET A 66 7.44 -7.17 -12.26
N ILE A 67 8.37 -6.77 -11.43
CA ILE A 67 9.80 -6.78 -11.73
C ILE A 67 10.59 -7.65 -10.78
N ASP A 68 9.90 -8.41 -9.92
CA ASP A 68 10.50 -9.32 -8.94
C ASP A 68 11.58 -8.62 -8.11
N ARG A 69 11.26 -7.44 -7.60
CA ARG A 69 12.21 -6.65 -6.82
C ARG A 69 11.77 -6.53 -5.38
N VAL A 70 12.70 -6.80 -4.47
CA VAL A 70 12.45 -6.70 -3.04
C VAL A 70 12.87 -5.32 -2.54
N LEU A 71 12.01 -4.73 -1.70
CA LEU A 71 12.23 -3.42 -1.12
C LEU A 71 12.22 -3.53 0.39
N HIS A 72 12.93 -2.64 1.05
CA HIS A 72 13.02 -2.63 2.51
C HIS A 72 12.73 -1.23 3.05
N ARG A 73 12.23 -1.16 4.28
CA ARG A 73 12.08 0.14 4.93
C ARG A 73 13.45 0.73 5.18
N GLN A 74 13.55 2.04 5.08
CA GLN A 74 14.78 2.74 5.42
C GLN A 74 14.97 2.66 6.94
N PRO A 75 16.22 2.44 7.40
CA PRO A 75 16.52 2.39 8.83
C PRO A 75 16.33 3.75 9.49
#